data_96d02fd34612a82c3a4c96523e10a2f9
#
_entry.id   96d02fd34612a82c3a4c96523e10a2f9
#
_cell.length_a   1.000
_cell.length_b   1.000
_cell.length_c   1.000
_cell.angle_alpha   90.00
_cell.angle_beta   90.00
_cell.angle_gamma   90.00
#
_symmetry.space_group_name_H-M   'P 1'
#
loop_
_entity.id
_entity.type
_entity.pdbx_description
1 polymer ?
#
loop_
_entity_poly.entity_id
_entity_poly.type
_entity_poly.pdbx_seq_one_letter_code
_entity_poly.pdbx_strand_id
1 'polypeptide(L)'
;IQRGSGDSDKVRQQITGFLKQKFPILFFPEATTTDGQQVRRLHGRLLQSAVDTQTPVQPVLICYVTPQGRLDMVMPFIGEMSFAEHLKQVLAHPAVTAHVMVLPAISSVGHDMHSLTNLLQQQMRDGLAALHAKVLVD
;
A
#
# COMPACT_ATOMS: atom_id res chain seq x y z
N ILE A 1 -13.62 -1.90 8.73
CA ILE A 1 -14.26 -2.65 7.61
C ILE A 1 -14.22 -4.12 8.00
N GLN A 2 -15.36 -4.78 8.14
CA GLN A 2 -15.40 -6.22 8.36
C GLN A 2 -14.87 -6.94 7.12
N ARG A 3 -13.79 -7.72 7.28
CA ARG A 3 -13.26 -8.57 6.21
C ARG A 3 -14.31 -9.63 5.84
N GLY A 4 -14.64 -9.74 4.55
CA GLY A 4 -15.51 -10.82 4.03
C GLY A 4 -17.00 -10.48 3.91
N SER A 5 -17.47 -9.29 4.29
CA SER A 5 -18.79 -8.82 3.91
C SER A 5 -18.78 -8.43 2.42
N GLY A 6 -19.72 -8.94 1.61
CA GLY A 6 -19.84 -8.62 0.18
C GLY A 6 -20.15 -7.15 -0.16
N ASP A 7 -19.68 -6.23 0.66
CA ASP A 7 -20.03 -4.82 0.72
C ASP A 7 -19.01 -3.90 0.00
N SER A 8 -18.23 -4.45 -0.93
CA SER A 8 -17.26 -3.63 -1.69
C SER A 8 -17.92 -2.44 -2.40
N ASP A 9 -19.18 -2.58 -2.81
CA ASP A 9 -19.92 -1.50 -3.46
C ASP A 9 -20.34 -0.41 -2.47
N LYS A 10 -20.73 -0.75 -1.25
CA LYS A 10 -21.01 0.24 -0.19
C LYS A 10 -19.75 1.01 0.20
N VAL A 11 -18.62 0.29 0.36
CA VAL A 11 -17.32 0.93 0.64
C VAL A 11 -16.93 1.87 -0.49
N ARG A 12 -17.09 1.44 -1.76
CA ARG A 12 -16.84 2.30 -2.92
C ARG A 12 -17.70 3.55 -2.92
N GLN A 13 -19.01 3.43 -2.62
CA GLN A 13 -19.92 4.57 -2.53
C GLN A 13 -19.50 5.55 -1.42
N GLN A 14 -19.09 5.04 -0.25
CA GLN A 14 -18.61 5.88 0.84
C GLN A 14 -17.33 6.63 0.44
N ILE A 15 -16.35 5.94 -0.16
CA ILE A 15 -15.13 6.56 -0.68
C ILE A 15 -15.46 7.65 -1.70
N THR A 16 -16.34 7.36 -2.65
CA THR A 16 -16.79 8.34 -3.65
C THR A 16 -17.42 9.58 -3.00
N GLY A 17 -18.22 9.38 -1.94
CA GLY A 17 -18.82 10.45 -1.17
C GLY A 17 -17.78 11.35 -0.48
N PHE A 18 -16.76 10.77 0.14
CA PHE A 18 -15.68 11.52 0.77
C PHE A 18 -14.80 12.26 -0.25
N LEU A 19 -14.45 11.61 -1.36
CA LEU A 19 -13.66 12.24 -2.43
C LEU A 19 -14.37 13.44 -3.05
N LYS A 20 -15.69 13.39 -3.25
CA LYS A 20 -16.50 14.53 -3.71
C LYS A 20 -16.46 15.71 -2.72
N GLN A 21 -16.32 15.42 -1.43
CA GLN A 21 -16.15 16.42 -0.37
C GLN A 21 -14.69 16.87 -0.20
N LYS A 22 -13.76 16.43 -1.07
CA LYS A 22 -12.33 16.75 -1.04
C LYS A 22 -11.57 16.18 0.18
N PHE A 23 -12.11 15.16 0.85
CA PHE A 23 -11.37 14.44 1.86
C PHE A 23 -10.37 13.47 1.23
N PRO A 24 -9.11 13.44 1.69
CA PRO A 24 -8.15 12.43 1.25
C PRO A 24 -8.51 11.06 1.82
N ILE A 25 -8.35 10.02 1.01
CA ILE A 25 -8.58 8.63 1.41
C ILE A 25 -7.28 7.84 1.28
N LEU A 26 -6.87 7.21 2.35
CA LEU A 26 -5.77 6.23 2.36
C LEU A 26 -6.34 4.82 2.34
N PHE A 27 -5.82 3.96 1.47
CA PHE A 27 -6.12 2.53 1.47
C PHE A 27 -4.91 1.71 1.02
N PHE A 28 -4.94 0.41 1.32
CA PHE A 28 -3.89 -0.52 0.97
C PHE A 28 -4.38 -1.44 -0.16
N PRO A 29 -3.98 -1.18 -1.41
CA PRO A 29 -4.53 -1.88 -2.58
C PRO A 29 -4.09 -3.34 -2.69
N GLU A 30 -3.06 -3.77 -1.97
CA GLU A 30 -2.62 -5.16 -1.89
C GLU A 30 -3.55 -6.04 -1.05
N ALA A 31 -4.45 -5.43 -0.24
CA ALA A 31 -5.41 -6.08 0.65
C ALA A 31 -4.80 -7.04 1.70
N THR A 32 -3.50 -7.15 1.77
CA THR A 32 -2.75 -7.95 2.76
C THR A 32 -1.39 -7.33 3.04
N THR A 33 -0.80 -7.70 4.15
CA THR A 33 0.59 -7.37 4.49
C THR A 33 1.56 -8.32 3.79
N THR A 34 2.76 -7.83 3.48
CA THR A 34 3.83 -8.57 2.82
C THR A 34 5.15 -8.37 3.54
N ASP A 35 6.15 -9.14 3.17
CA ASP A 35 7.53 -9.02 3.65
C ASP A 35 8.29 -7.81 3.06
N GLY A 36 7.66 -7.03 2.20
CA GLY A 36 8.26 -5.87 1.56
C GLY A 36 9.22 -6.17 0.40
N GLN A 37 9.40 -7.44 0.01
CA GLN A 37 10.30 -7.81 -1.09
C GLN A 37 9.74 -7.43 -2.45
N GLN A 38 8.42 -7.43 -2.60
CA GLN A 38 7.74 -7.13 -3.87
C GLN A 38 6.36 -6.52 -3.64
N VAL A 39 5.91 -5.74 -4.62
CA VAL A 39 4.52 -5.27 -4.67
C VAL A 39 3.64 -6.39 -5.24
N ARG A 40 2.67 -6.84 -4.45
CA ARG A 40 1.71 -7.86 -4.86
C ARG A 40 0.72 -7.29 -5.89
N ARG A 41 -0.13 -8.18 -6.42
CA ARG A 41 -1.22 -7.78 -7.30
C ARG A 41 -2.16 -6.81 -6.57
N LEU A 42 -2.41 -5.65 -7.17
CA LEU A 42 -3.33 -4.67 -6.62
C LEU A 42 -4.79 -5.02 -6.91
N HIS A 43 -5.64 -4.77 -5.93
CA HIS A 43 -7.10 -4.91 -6.05
C HIS A 43 -7.70 -3.56 -6.44
N GLY A 44 -7.95 -3.37 -7.74
CA GLY A 44 -8.35 -2.09 -8.32
C GLY A 44 -9.77 -1.61 -8.00
N ARG A 45 -10.66 -2.43 -7.39
CA ARG A 45 -12.08 -2.06 -7.20
C ARG A 45 -12.31 -0.71 -6.53
N LEU A 46 -11.48 -0.35 -5.55
CA LEU A 46 -11.59 0.94 -4.86
C LEU A 46 -11.07 2.11 -5.71
N LEU A 47 -10.20 1.85 -6.69
CA LEU A 47 -9.72 2.86 -7.63
C LEU A 47 -10.83 3.37 -8.57
N GLN A 48 -11.91 2.60 -8.75
CA GLN A 48 -13.08 3.09 -9.48
C GLN A 48 -13.62 4.40 -8.90
N SER A 49 -13.55 4.57 -7.57
CA SER A 49 -13.96 5.83 -6.94
C SER A 49 -13.11 7.02 -7.36
N ALA A 50 -11.81 6.81 -7.55
CA ALA A 50 -10.91 7.85 -8.06
C ALA A 50 -11.23 8.19 -9.53
N VAL A 51 -11.52 7.19 -10.36
CA VAL A 51 -11.96 7.38 -11.76
C VAL A 51 -13.28 8.16 -11.82
N ASP A 52 -14.29 7.72 -11.05
CA ASP A 52 -15.62 8.33 -11.00
C ASP A 52 -15.60 9.80 -10.54
N THR A 53 -14.62 10.17 -9.72
CA THR A 53 -14.48 11.53 -9.16
C THR A 53 -13.35 12.33 -9.79
N GLN A 54 -12.65 11.76 -10.76
CA GLN A 54 -11.46 12.36 -11.40
C GLN A 54 -10.39 12.79 -10.37
N THR A 55 -10.29 12.05 -9.26
CA THR A 55 -9.33 12.33 -8.18
C THR A 55 -7.99 11.66 -8.50
N PRO A 56 -6.85 12.37 -8.42
CA PRO A 56 -5.55 11.75 -8.62
C PRO A 56 -5.23 10.73 -7.53
N VAL A 57 -4.44 9.71 -7.87
CA VAL A 57 -3.98 8.67 -6.96
C VAL A 57 -2.50 8.85 -6.71
N GLN A 58 -2.10 8.98 -5.45
CA GLN A 58 -0.71 9.13 -5.06
C GLN A 58 -0.19 7.84 -4.41
N PRO A 59 0.71 7.08 -5.07
CA PRO A 59 1.29 5.90 -4.46
C PRO A 59 2.29 6.29 -3.37
N VAL A 60 2.27 5.51 -2.28
CA VAL A 60 3.25 5.62 -1.19
C VAL A 60 3.78 4.22 -0.88
N LEU A 61 5.09 4.09 -0.83
CA LEU A 61 5.78 2.85 -0.46
C LEU A 61 6.36 2.98 0.94
N ILE A 62 6.30 1.88 1.69
CA ILE A 62 6.92 1.78 3.01
C ILE A 62 7.83 0.55 3.00
N CYS A 63 9.07 0.74 3.43
CA CYS A 63 10.06 -0.32 3.56
C CYS A 63 10.69 -0.24 4.95
N TYR A 64 10.73 -1.36 5.66
CA TYR A 64 11.38 -1.47 6.95
C TYR A 64 12.77 -2.07 6.78
N VAL A 65 13.78 -1.40 7.34
CA VAL A 65 15.19 -1.77 7.17
C VAL A 65 15.87 -1.88 8.53
N THR A 66 16.62 -2.96 8.73
CA THR A 66 17.45 -3.17 9.92
C THR A 66 18.63 -2.18 9.97
N PRO A 67 19.30 -1.98 11.13
CA PRO A 67 20.52 -1.18 11.20
C PRO A 67 21.65 -1.65 10.30
N GLN A 68 21.62 -2.93 9.86
CA GLN A 68 22.61 -3.52 8.94
C GLN A 68 22.25 -3.30 7.47
N GLY A 69 21.20 -2.53 7.16
CA GLY A 69 20.79 -2.24 5.79
C GLY A 69 20.09 -3.41 5.08
N ARG A 70 19.43 -4.30 5.80
CA ARG A 70 18.65 -5.42 5.23
C ARG A 70 17.17 -5.22 5.47
N LEU A 71 16.32 -5.82 4.64
CA LEU A 71 14.89 -5.86 4.90
C LEU A 71 14.61 -6.44 6.29
N ASP A 72 13.81 -5.72 7.06
CA ASP A 72 13.38 -6.17 8.38
C ASP A 72 12.23 -7.16 8.23
N MET A 73 12.39 -8.34 8.83
CA MET A 73 11.42 -9.43 8.77
C MET A 73 10.56 -9.54 10.05
N VAL A 74 10.80 -8.68 11.04
CA VAL A 74 10.04 -8.64 12.29
C VAL A 74 8.86 -7.68 12.19
N MET A 75 9.06 -6.50 11.59
CA MET A 75 8.02 -5.48 11.50
C MET A 75 6.79 -5.89 10.66
N PRO A 76 6.93 -6.62 9.52
CA PRO A 76 5.77 -7.06 8.77
C PRO A 76 4.93 -8.08 9.53
N PHE A 77 3.62 -7.83 9.68
CA PHE A 77 2.67 -8.80 10.23
C PHE A 77 2.21 -9.75 9.11
N ILE A 78 2.90 -10.88 8.98
CA ILE A 78 2.69 -11.86 7.90
C ILE A 78 2.51 -13.27 8.44
N GLY A 79 1.94 -14.17 7.61
CA GLY A 79 1.76 -15.59 7.97
C GLY A 79 0.63 -15.82 8.99
N GLU A 80 0.77 -16.91 9.75
CA GLU A 80 -0.24 -17.42 10.70
C GLU A 80 0.00 -16.95 12.14
N MET A 81 0.93 -16.01 12.38
CA MET A 81 1.24 -15.58 13.74
C MET A 81 0.09 -14.80 14.36
N SER A 82 -0.12 -14.97 15.67
CA SER A 82 -1.09 -14.20 16.41
C SER A 82 -0.63 -12.75 16.60
N PHE A 83 -1.58 -11.82 16.73
CA PHE A 83 -1.26 -10.42 16.99
C PHE A 83 -0.42 -10.24 18.27
N ALA A 84 -0.72 -11.01 19.33
CA ALA A 84 0.00 -10.91 20.59
C ALA A 84 1.46 -11.36 20.49
N GLU A 85 1.73 -12.43 19.73
CA GLU A 85 3.09 -12.90 19.45
C GLU A 85 3.87 -11.90 18.62
N HIS A 86 3.27 -11.37 17.55
CA HIS A 86 3.90 -10.35 16.73
C HIS A 86 4.20 -9.08 17.54
N LEU A 87 3.24 -8.58 18.31
CA LEU A 87 3.45 -7.40 19.17
C LEU A 87 4.63 -7.62 20.14
N LYS A 88 4.73 -8.82 20.75
CA LYS A 88 5.85 -9.15 21.62
C LYS A 88 7.20 -9.10 20.89
N GLN A 89 7.26 -9.63 19.66
CA GLN A 89 8.47 -9.57 18.82
C GLN A 89 8.84 -8.13 18.46
N VAL A 90 7.87 -7.32 18.06
CA VAL A 90 8.07 -5.90 17.73
C VAL A 90 8.58 -5.10 18.94
N LEU A 91 8.00 -5.32 20.13
CA LEU A 91 8.44 -4.65 21.35
C LEU A 91 9.84 -5.07 21.82
N ALA A 92 10.25 -6.30 21.50
CA ALA A 92 11.59 -6.82 21.80
C ALA A 92 12.61 -6.43 20.70
N HIS A 93 12.17 -5.88 19.57
CA HIS A 93 13.03 -5.56 18.44
C HIS A 93 13.88 -4.31 18.75
N PRO A 94 15.22 -4.39 18.62
CA PRO A 94 16.12 -3.36 19.14
C PRO A 94 16.03 -2.04 18.34
N ALA A 95 15.93 -2.11 17.02
CA ALA A 95 15.84 -0.94 16.16
C ALA A 95 15.40 -1.31 14.74
N VAL A 96 14.63 -0.43 14.12
CA VAL A 96 14.23 -0.50 12.70
C VAL A 96 14.10 0.91 12.15
N THR A 97 14.40 1.09 10.87
CA THR A 97 14.13 2.33 10.15
C THR A 97 13.01 2.12 9.14
N ALA A 98 11.95 2.91 9.23
CA ALA A 98 10.89 2.95 8.23
C ALA A 98 11.25 3.99 7.16
N HIS A 99 11.49 3.52 5.94
CA HIS A 99 11.66 4.39 4.78
C HIS A 99 10.33 4.56 4.07
N VAL A 100 9.90 5.80 3.89
CA VAL A 100 8.66 6.15 3.19
C VAL A 100 9.03 6.88 1.91
N MET A 101 8.57 6.34 0.77
CA MET A 101 8.76 6.95 -0.53
C MET A 101 7.41 7.34 -1.11
N VAL A 102 7.22 8.64 -1.34
CA VAL A 102 6.05 9.18 -2.03
C VAL A 102 6.39 9.27 -3.51
N LEU A 103 5.63 8.54 -4.34
CA LEU A 103 5.81 8.53 -5.79
C LEU A 103 4.99 9.65 -6.44
N PRO A 104 5.25 10.02 -7.70
CA PRO A 104 4.44 10.99 -8.41
C PRO A 104 2.97 10.58 -8.46
N ALA A 105 2.07 11.55 -8.30
CA ALA A 105 0.64 11.31 -8.41
C ALA A 105 0.25 10.94 -9.85
N ILE A 106 -0.65 9.98 -10.00
CA ILE A 106 -1.22 9.54 -11.27
C ILE A 106 -2.58 10.21 -11.44
N SER A 107 -2.80 10.89 -12.57
CA SER A 107 -4.12 11.39 -12.93
C SER A 107 -5.06 10.22 -13.20
N SER A 108 -6.28 10.27 -12.66
CA SER A 108 -7.33 9.31 -13.01
C SER A 108 -8.12 9.71 -14.26
N VAL A 109 -7.91 10.94 -14.75
CA VAL A 109 -8.61 11.46 -15.94
C VAL A 109 -8.16 10.72 -17.19
N GLY A 110 -9.10 10.21 -17.97
CA GLY A 110 -8.82 9.46 -19.20
C GLY A 110 -8.47 7.97 -18.98
N HIS A 111 -8.48 7.52 -17.73
CA HIS A 111 -8.28 6.11 -17.38
C HIS A 111 -9.59 5.45 -16.97
N ASP A 112 -9.70 4.16 -17.28
CA ASP A 112 -10.62 3.26 -16.59
C ASP A 112 -9.93 2.62 -15.36
N MET A 113 -10.68 1.86 -14.58
CA MET A 113 -10.18 1.18 -13.39
C MET A 113 -8.99 0.24 -13.70
N HIS A 114 -9.03 -0.47 -14.84
CA HIS A 114 -8.00 -1.45 -15.20
C HIS A 114 -6.70 -0.76 -15.63
N SER A 115 -6.78 0.23 -16.50
CA SER A 115 -5.62 0.99 -16.95
C SER A 115 -4.96 1.74 -15.80
N LEU A 116 -5.74 2.36 -14.91
CA LEU A 116 -5.23 3.04 -13.72
C LEU A 116 -4.56 2.05 -12.75
N THR A 117 -5.17 0.86 -12.54
CA THR A 117 -4.58 -0.17 -11.68
C THR A 117 -3.25 -0.68 -12.23
N ASN A 118 -3.16 -0.92 -13.54
CA ASN A 118 -1.94 -1.40 -14.18
C ASN A 118 -0.82 -0.36 -14.09
N LEU A 119 -1.13 0.91 -14.36
CA LEU A 119 -0.18 2.00 -14.25
C LEU A 119 0.34 2.17 -12.82
N LEU A 120 -0.58 2.14 -11.84
CA LEU A 120 -0.25 2.17 -10.42
C LEU A 120 0.66 0.99 -10.02
N GLN A 121 0.30 -0.23 -10.44
CA GLN A 121 1.07 -1.45 -10.18
C GLN A 121 2.50 -1.34 -10.71
N GLN A 122 2.66 -0.85 -11.94
CA GLN A 122 3.98 -0.69 -12.56
C GLN A 122 4.80 0.36 -11.82
N GLN A 123 4.22 1.53 -11.56
CA GLN A 123 4.91 2.62 -10.87
C GLN A 123 5.35 2.21 -9.45
N MET A 124 4.49 1.47 -8.73
CA MET A 124 4.85 0.97 -7.39
C MET A 124 5.98 -0.07 -7.44
N ARG A 125 6.00 -0.96 -8.45
CA ARG A 125 7.10 -1.94 -8.62
C ARG A 125 8.42 -1.25 -8.92
N ASP A 126 8.43 -0.32 -9.86
CA ASP A 126 9.63 0.43 -10.23
C ASP A 126 10.14 1.28 -9.05
N GLY A 127 9.20 1.91 -8.34
CA GLY A 127 9.49 2.68 -7.14
C GLY A 127 10.06 1.82 -6.01
N LEU A 128 9.54 0.60 -5.79
CA LEU A 128 10.06 -0.31 -4.77
C LEU A 128 11.48 -0.77 -5.12
N ALA A 129 11.74 -1.11 -6.38
CA ALA A 129 13.08 -1.46 -6.84
C ALA A 129 14.09 -0.31 -6.63
N ALA A 130 13.68 0.93 -6.95
CA ALA A 130 14.49 2.11 -6.72
C ALA A 130 14.71 2.39 -5.22
N LEU A 131 13.69 2.17 -4.39
CA LEU A 131 13.79 2.31 -2.93
C LEU A 131 14.77 1.28 -2.35
N HIS A 132 14.65 0.01 -2.75
CA HIS A 132 15.57 -1.06 -2.32
C HIS A 132 17.02 -0.75 -2.70
N ALA A 133 17.26 -0.38 -3.95
CA ALA A 133 18.60 0.00 -4.42
C ALA A 133 19.23 1.18 -3.64
N LYS A 134 18.39 2.03 -3.03
CA LYS A 134 18.84 3.18 -2.22
C LYS A 134 19.10 2.84 -0.77
N VAL A 135 18.33 1.90 -0.18
CA VAL A 135 18.30 1.71 1.28
C VAL A 135 18.84 0.37 1.74
N LEU A 136 18.95 -0.62 0.85
CA LEU A 136 19.51 -1.92 1.17
C LEU A 136 21.00 -1.96 0.83
N VAL A 137 21.76 -2.68 1.67
CA VAL A 137 23.17 -2.96 1.45
C VAL A 137 23.29 -4.39 0.90
N ASP A 138 24.06 -4.57 -0.16
CA ASP A 138 24.35 -5.86 -0.78
C ASP A 138 25.12 -6.83 0.16
#